data_42043d56624ea7f74c8a93fd684b4bdc
#
_entry.id   42043d56624ea7f74c8a93fd684b4bdc
#
_cell.length_a   1.000
_cell.length_b   1.000
_cell.length_c   1.000
_cell.angle_alpha   90.00
_cell.angle_beta   90.00
_cell.angle_gamma   90.00
#
_symmetry.space_group_name_H-M   'P 1'
#
loop_
_entity.id
_entity.type
_entity.pdbx_description
1 polymer ?
#
loop_
_entity_poly.entity_id
_entity_poly.type
_entity_poly.pdbx_seq_one_letter_code
_entity_poly.pdbx_strand_id
1 'polypeptide(L)'
;SALRTCEKDGSHTYNDVMNGVYIDWDGDIHTEQEGHDTENEIDVMMMHGMVPVFVSCKNGYIDMDELYKLNTVASRFGGKYAKKVLVATALDEKSDFAKQLRDRAKDMQIRVVPSSDNEKVQDMDDAELQRVIKSFWSN
;
A
#
# COMPACT_ATOMS: atom_id res chain seq x y z
N SER A 1 11.20 -2.55 7.33
CA SER A 1 10.89 -1.25 7.95
C SER A 1 9.50 -1.17 8.57
N ALA A 2 8.45 -1.69 7.89
CA ALA A 2 7.08 -1.65 8.41
C ALA A 2 6.94 -2.34 9.79
N LEU A 3 7.53 -3.51 9.98
CA LEU A 3 7.50 -4.21 11.27
C LEU A 3 8.11 -3.41 12.41
N ARG A 4 9.17 -2.65 12.16
CA ARG A 4 9.82 -1.81 13.17
C ARG A 4 8.95 -0.64 13.65
N THR A 5 7.97 -0.21 12.86
CA THR A 5 7.00 0.80 13.30
C THR A 5 6.00 0.26 14.31
N CYS A 6 5.97 -1.04 14.49
CA CYS A 6 5.13 -1.78 15.45
C CYS A 6 5.93 -2.23 16.70
N GLU A 7 7.26 -2.08 16.71
CA GLU A 7 8.07 -2.46 17.87
C GLU A 7 7.76 -1.60 19.09
N LYS A 8 7.74 -2.24 20.26
CA LYS A 8 7.42 -1.60 21.53
C LYS A 8 8.66 -0.88 22.08
N ASP A 9 8.95 0.27 21.58
CA ASP A 9 9.97 1.19 22.11
C ASP A 9 9.37 2.36 22.91
N GLY A 10 8.06 2.29 23.21
CA GLY A 10 7.30 3.36 23.84
C GLY A 10 6.69 4.36 22.85
N SER A 11 6.98 4.25 21.56
CA SER A 11 6.49 5.18 20.52
C SER A 11 5.99 4.49 19.25
N HIS A 12 5.50 3.25 19.35
CA HIS A 12 4.98 2.53 18.19
C HIS A 12 3.79 3.26 17.55
N THR A 13 3.79 3.34 16.23
CA THR A 13 2.71 3.98 15.46
C THR A 13 1.59 3.00 15.15
N TYR A 14 1.93 1.76 14.84
CA TYR A 14 0.95 0.74 14.47
C TYR A 14 0.81 -0.33 15.54
N ASN A 15 -0.42 -0.78 15.76
CA ASN A 15 -0.76 -1.83 16.70
C ASN A 15 -0.42 -3.21 16.15
N ASP A 16 -0.51 -3.36 14.83
CA ASP A 16 -0.22 -4.60 14.13
C ASP A 16 0.27 -4.32 12.71
N VAL A 17 1.14 -5.18 12.20
CA VAL A 17 1.69 -5.14 10.85
C VAL A 17 1.78 -6.55 10.29
N MET A 18 1.14 -6.78 9.16
CA MET A 18 1.15 -8.04 8.42
C MET A 18 1.70 -7.84 7.02
N ASN A 19 2.51 -8.75 6.55
CA ASN A 19 3.07 -8.75 5.20
C ASN A 19 2.50 -9.91 4.38
N GLY A 20 2.32 -9.70 3.08
CA GLY A 20 1.86 -10.75 2.17
C GLY A 20 0.50 -11.30 2.55
N VAL A 21 -0.50 -10.42 2.70
CA VAL A 21 -1.85 -10.82 3.09
C VAL A 21 -2.65 -11.19 1.85
N TYR A 22 -3.09 -12.43 1.78
CA TYR A 22 -4.01 -12.89 0.75
C TYR A 22 -5.45 -12.73 1.21
N ILE A 23 -6.25 -12.11 0.37
CA ILE A 23 -7.67 -11.89 0.66
C ILE A 23 -8.48 -12.69 -0.35
N ASP A 24 -9.24 -13.63 0.16
CA ASP A 24 -10.16 -14.45 -0.60
C ASP A 24 -11.57 -13.83 -0.56
N TRP A 25 -12.15 -13.65 -1.74
CA TRP A 25 -13.44 -12.96 -1.91
C TRP A 25 -14.66 -13.84 -1.70
N ASP A 26 -14.55 -15.11 -2.02
CA ASP A 26 -15.69 -16.04 -2.04
C ASP A 26 -15.74 -16.97 -0.83
N GLY A 27 -14.68 -17.02 -0.04
CA GLY A 27 -14.58 -17.88 1.13
C GLY A 27 -14.33 -19.35 0.81
N ASP A 28 -14.09 -19.68 -0.45
CA ASP A 28 -13.72 -21.03 -0.86
C ASP A 28 -12.21 -21.23 -0.68
N ILE A 29 -11.83 -22.36 -0.13
CA ILE A 29 -10.41 -22.73 0.02
C ILE A 29 -9.92 -23.23 -1.33
N HIS A 30 -9.21 -22.37 -2.04
CA HIS A 30 -8.57 -22.74 -3.30
C HIS A 30 -7.25 -23.46 -3.04
N THR A 31 -7.06 -24.61 -3.69
CA THR A 31 -5.75 -25.28 -3.71
C THR A 31 -4.86 -24.61 -4.76
N GLU A 32 -3.55 -24.72 -4.64
CA GLU A 32 -2.57 -24.12 -5.57
C GLU A 32 -2.77 -24.50 -7.06
N GLN A 33 -3.62 -25.48 -7.34
CA GLN A 33 -3.91 -25.99 -8.67
C GLN A 33 -5.14 -25.38 -9.34
N GLU A 34 -5.97 -24.68 -8.59
CA GLU A 34 -7.18 -24.02 -9.10
C GLU A 34 -6.86 -22.52 -9.24
N GLY A 35 -6.92 -21.99 -10.44
CA GLY A 35 -6.53 -20.60 -10.73
C GLY A 35 -7.07 -19.57 -9.73
N HIS A 36 -6.22 -18.64 -9.32
CA HIS A 36 -6.45 -17.65 -8.26
C HIS A 36 -7.25 -16.42 -8.73
N ASP A 37 -8.38 -16.60 -9.38
CA ASP A 37 -9.15 -15.49 -9.96
C ASP A 37 -9.78 -14.57 -8.92
N THR A 38 -9.88 -15.01 -7.66
CA THR A 38 -10.57 -14.31 -6.59
C THR A 38 -9.65 -13.83 -5.47
N GLU A 39 -8.39 -14.21 -5.49
CA GLU A 39 -7.40 -13.79 -4.50
C GLU A 39 -6.75 -12.45 -4.89
N ASN A 40 -6.68 -11.55 -3.93
CA ASN A 40 -5.88 -10.33 -4.04
C ASN A 40 -4.80 -10.33 -2.96
N GLU A 41 -3.57 -10.12 -3.37
CA GLU A 41 -2.45 -9.95 -2.45
C GLU A 41 -2.31 -8.49 -2.06
N ILE A 42 -2.21 -8.25 -0.76
CA ILE A 42 -1.82 -6.97 -0.18
C ILE A 42 -0.42 -7.14 0.39
N ASP A 43 0.51 -6.36 -0.11
CA ASP A 43 1.93 -6.48 0.29
C ASP A 43 2.15 -6.20 1.77
N VAL A 44 1.50 -5.15 2.29
CA VAL A 44 1.55 -4.82 3.71
C VAL A 44 0.19 -4.30 4.18
N MET A 45 -0.27 -4.82 5.31
CA MET A 45 -1.45 -4.33 6.01
C MET A 45 -1.04 -3.91 7.41
N MET A 46 -1.43 -2.71 7.83
CA MET A 46 -1.12 -2.17 9.15
C MET A 46 -2.38 -1.65 9.83
N MET A 47 -2.41 -1.69 11.15
CA MET A 47 -3.51 -1.15 11.95
C MET A 47 -3.01 -0.02 12.84
N HIS A 48 -3.61 1.16 12.71
CA HIS A 48 -3.46 2.26 13.66
C HIS A 48 -4.79 2.43 14.41
N GLY A 49 -4.89 1.81 15.59
CA GLY A 49 -6.17 1.68 16.27
C GLY A 49 -7.18 0.91 15.42
N MET A 50 -8.27 1.56 15.07
CA MET A 50 -9.32 1.00 14.20
C MET A 50 -9.15 1.37 12.72
N VAL A 51 -8.08 2.07 12.37
CA VAL A 51 -7.83 2.52 10.99
C VAL A 51 -6.90 1.53 10.29
N PRO A 52 -7.40 0.75 9.32
CA PRO A 52 -6.56 -0.10 8.50
C PRO A 52 -5.82 0.71 7.43
N VAL A 53 -4.57 0.35 7.20
CA VAL A 53 -3.71 0.90 6.15
C VAL A 53 -3.31 -0.23 5.22
N PHE A 54 -3.70 -0.13 3.97
CA PHE A 54 -3.37 -1.09 2.92
C PHE A 54 -2.26 -0.52 2.04
N VAL A 55 -1.18 -1.27 1.89
CA VAL A 55 -0.02 -0.84 1.11
C VAL A 55 0.24 -1.84 -0.01
N SER A 56 0.30 -1.35 -1.23
CA SER A 56 0.81 -2.08 -2.39
C SER A 56 2.20 -1.57 -2.75
N CYS A 57 3.12 -2.48 -3.01
CA CYS A 57 4.51 -2.17 -3.37
C CYS A 57 4.81 -2.66 -4.78
N LYS A 58 5.26 -1.76 -5.65
CA LYS A 58 5.63 -2.10 -7.04
C LYS A 58 7.08 -1.73 -7.33
N ASN A 59 7.84 -2.72 -7.74
CA ASN A 59 9.20 -2.55 -8.22
C ASN A 59 9.24 -2.78 -9.73
N GLY A 60 9.50 -1.72 -10.50
CA GLY A 60 9.49 -1.76 -11.95
C GLY A 60 8.19 -1.24 -12.54
N TYR A 61 7.72 -1.89 -13.62
CA TYR A 61 6.53 -1.46 -14.36
C TYR A 61 5.28 -1.42 -13.49
N ILE A 62 4.50 -0.37 -13.67
CA ILE A 62 3.24 -0.14 -12.98
C ILE A 62 2.16 0.28 -13.99
N ASP A 63 0.93 -0.20 -13.80
CA ASP A 63 -0.23 0.22 -14.59
C ASP A 63 -1.38 0.73 -13.71
N MET A 64 -2.43 1.24 -14.35
CA MET A 64 -3.61 1.77 -13.65
C MET A 64 -4.38 0.71 -12.88
N ASP A 65 -4.30 -0.55 -13.28
CA ASP A 65 -5.02 -1.65 -12.62
C ASP A 65 -4.57 -1.82 -11.16
N GLU A 66 -3.34 -1.47 -10.83
CA GLU A 66 -2.84 -1.51 -9.46
C GLU A 66 -3.63 -0.57 -8.53
N LEU A 67 -4.00 0.60 -9.03
CA LEU A 67 -4.85 1.53 -8.27
C LEU A 67 -6.25 0.96 -8.04
N TYR A 68 -6.84 0.37 -9.08
CA TYR A 68 -8.18 -0.20 -9.00
C TYR A 68 -8.22 -1.40 -8.06
N LYS A 69 -7.24 -2.29 -8.13
CA LYS A 69 -7.10 -3.43 -7.21
C LYS A 69 -7.00 -2.98 -5.75
N LEU A 70 -6.11 -2.05 -5.48
CA LEU A 70 -5.92 -1.50 -4.14
C LEU A 70 -7.19 -0.82 -3.61
N ASN A 71 -7.84 -0.01 -4.45
CA ASN A 71 -9.08 0.67 -4.10
C ASN A 71 -10.21 -0.31 -3.78
N THR A 72 -10.34 -1.35 -4.60
CA THR A 72 -11.38 -2.38 -4.43
C THR A 72 -11.19 -3.13 -3.12
N VAL A 73 -9.98 -3.61 -2.85
CA VAL A 73 -9.65 -4.34 -1.61
C VAL A 73 -9.90 -3.47 -0.38
N ALA A 74 -9.36 -2.26 -0.38
CA ALA A 74 -9.49 -1.36 0.76
C ALA A 74 -10.94 -0.97 1.03
N SER A 75 -11.72 -0.71 -0.01
CA SER A 75 -13.13 -0.35 0.14
C SER A 75 -13.96 -1.50 0.69
N ARG A 76 -13.65 -2.73 0.28
CA ARG A 76 -14.41 -3.91 0.67
C ARG A 76 -14.07 -4.42 2.07
N PHE A 77 -12.79 -4.42 2.45
CA PHE A 77 -12.33 -4.99 3.72
C PHE A 77 -11.98 -3.96 4.78
N GLY A 78 -11.63 -2.74 4.40
CA GLY A 78 -11.21 -1.69 5.31
C GLY A 78 -12.29 -0.65 5.61
N GLY A 79 -13.33 -0.63 4.81
CA GLY A 79 -14.42 0.32 4.95
C GLY A 79 -14.03 1.77 4.66
N LYS A 80 -14.84 2.69 5.12
CA LYS A 80 -14.76 4.13 4.82
C LYS A 80 -13.46 4.80 5.28
N TYR A 81 -12.88 4.34 6.36
CA TYR A 81 -11.71 4.97 6.98
C TYR A 81 -10.38 4.33 6.58
N ALA A 82 -10.43 3.29 5.75
CA ALA A 82 -9.23 2.63 5.26
C ALA A 82 -8.30 3.60 4.54
N LYS A 83 -7.01 3.53 4.84
CA LYS A 83 -5.97 4.26 4.13
C LYS A 83 -5.38 3.36 3.05
N LYS A 84 -5.04 3.97 1.92
CA LYS A 84 -4.54 3.27 0.74
C LYS A 84 -3.24 3.91 0.30
N VAL A 85 -2.19 3.12 0.17
CA VAL A 85 -0.86 3.59 -0.20
C VAL A 85 -0.28 2.73 -1.31
N LEU A 86 0.20 3.35 -2.36
CA LEU A 86 0.97 2.72 -3.42
C LEU A 86 2.42 3.19 -3.32
N VAL A 87 3.33 2.25 -3.11
CA VAL A 87 4.78 2.51 -3.11
C VAL A 87 5.35 2.01 -4.43
N ALA A 88 5.98 2.88 -5.20
CA ALA A 88 6.51 2.56 -6.52
C ALA A 88 7.97 3.01 -6.66
N THR A 89 8.82 2.15 -7.24
CA THR A 89 10.24 2.47 -7.45
C THR A 89 10.54 3.07 -8.83
N ALA A 90 9.71 2.79 -9.83
CA ALA A 90 9.95 3.16 -11.23
C ALA A 90 8.88 4.11 -11.80
N LEU A 91 8.44 5.07 -11.01
CA LEU A 91 7.52 6.10 -11.47
C LEU A 91 8.31 7.29 -12.00
N ASP A 92 8.41 7.41 -13.34
CA ASP A 92 9.02 8.57 -14.00
C ASP A 92 8.00 9.73 -14.02
N GLU A 93 8.23 10.72 -13.19
CA GLU A 93 7.32 11.85 -13.05
C GLU A 93 7.26 12.79 -14.24
N LYS A 94 8.23 12.72 -15.13
CA LYS A 94 8.21 13.48 -16.37
C LYS A 94 7.32 12.85 -17.45
N SER A 95 6.87 11.61 -17.22
CA SER A 95 5.96 10.94 -18.15
C SER A 95 4.51 11.39 -17.95
N ASP A 96 3.76 11.48 -19.05
CA ASP A 96 2.32 11.77 -19.00
C ASP A 96 1.56 10.68 -18.22
N PHE A 97 2.05 9.45 -18.31
CA PHE A 97 1.47 8.31 -17.56
C PHE A 97 1.58 8.51 -16.05
N ALA A 98 2.74 8.92 -15.54
CA ALA A 98 2.92 9.16 -14.11
C ALA A 98 1.99 10.27 -13.59
N LYS A 99 1.82 11.33 -14.38
CA LYS A 99 0.89 12.40 -14.06
C LYS A 99 -0.56 11.89 -14.01
N GLN A 100 -0.99 11.13 -14.99
CA GLN A 100 -2.33 10.52 -15.03
C GLN A 100 -2.55 9.55 -13.88
N LEU A 101 -1.55 8.75 -13.53
CA LEU A 101 -1.60 7.82 -12.41
C LEU A 101 -1.81 8.57 -11.09
N ARG A 102 -1.06 9.64 -10.86
CA ARG A 102 -1.20 10.46 -9.65
C ARG A 102 -2.55 11.15 -9.55
N ASP A 103 -3.05 11.69 -10.65
CA ASP A 103 -4.38 12.32 -10.69
C ASP A 103 -5.46 11.28 -10.39
N ARG A 104 -5.38 10.11 -10.97
CA ARG A 104 -6.32 9.02 -10.71
C ARG A 104 -6.23 8.51 -9.27
N ALA A 105 -5.02 8.37 -8.74
CA ALA A 105 -4.80 7.99 -7.35
C ALA A 105 -5.43 9.01 -6.38
N LYS A 106 -5.30 10.29 -6.68
CA LYS A 106 -5.91 11.36 -5.90
C LYS A 106 -7.43 11.26 -5.86
N ASP A 107 -8.06 10.99 -7.02
CA ASP A 107 -9.52 10.80 -7.11
C ASP A 107 -9.99 9.61 -6.25
N MET A 108 -9.17 8.57 -6.14
CA MET A 108 -9.44 7.38 -5.32
C MET A 108 -8.97 7.53 -3.87
N GLN A 109 -8.41 8.66 -3.49
CA GLN A 109 -7.78 8.89 -2.18
C GLN A 109 -6.66 7.88 -1.87
N ILE A 110 -5.88 7.53 -2.88
CA ILE A 110 -4.69 6.69 -2.76
C ILE A 110 -3.46 7.58 -2.70
N ARG A 111 -2.67 7.42 -1.64
CA ARG A 111 -1.37 8.08 -1.53
C ARG A 111 -0.34 7.33 -2.37
N VAL A 112 0.36 8.04 -3.24
CA VAL A 112 1.48 7.49 -4.01
C VAL A 112 2.80 7.92 -3.36
N VAL A 113 3.71 6.99 -3.20
CA VAL A 113 5.05 7.21 -2.65
C VAL A 113 6.07 6.74 -3.70
N PRO A 114 7.03 7.56 -4.10
CA PRO A 114 7.34 8.89 -3.61
C PRO A 114 6.32 9.96 -4.03
N SER A 115 6.21 11.01 -3.26
CA SER A 115 5.29 12.11 -3.53
C SER A 115 5.85 13.14 -4.52
N SER A 116 7.17 13.12 -4.75
CA SER A 116 7.87 14.03 -5.67
C SER A 116 9.09 13.37 -6.32
N ASP A 117 9.55 13.97 -7.44
CA ASP A 117 10.72 13.51 -8.23
C ASP A 117 12.03 13.42 -7.45
N ASN A 118 12.15 14.20 -6.39
CA ASN A 118 13.39 14.28 -5.62
C ASN A 118 13.51 13.19 -4.56
N GLU A 119 12.45 12.41 -4.36
CA GLU A 119 12.41 11.32 -3.39
C GLU A 119 12.33 9.98 -4.11
N LYS A 120 13.39 9.21 -4.06
CA LYS A 120 13.37 7.84 -4.56
C LYS A 120 13.36 6.87 -3.39
N VAL A 121 12.38 6.00 -3.35
CA VAL A 121 12.23 5.00 -2.27
C VAL A 121 13.48 4.14 -2.13
N GLN A 122 14.10 3.77 -3.24
CA GLN A 122 15.32 2.95 -3.25
C GLN A 122 16.55 3.66 -2.65
N ASP A 123 16.53 4.99 -2.58
CA ASP A 123 17.62 5.79 -2.01
C ASP A 123 17.39 6.12 -0.52
N MET A 124 16.23 5.78 0.02
CA MET A 124 15.89 6.02 1.43
C MET A 124 16.59 5.01 2.35
N ASP A 125 17.17 5.50 3.43
CA ASP A 125 17.62 4.63 4.50
C ASP A 125 16.44 4.09 5.35
N ASP A 126 16.73 3.17 6.25
CA ASP A 126 15.68 2.54 7.07
C ASP A 126 14.94 3.54 7.97
N ALA A 127 15.62 4.57 8.48
CA ALA A 127 15.02 5.60 9.31
C ALA A 127 14.06 6.50 8.51
N GLU A 128 14.43 6.83 7.28
CA GLU A 128 13.59 7.60 6.35
C GLU A 128 12.35 6.82 5.96
N LEU A 129 12.52 5.54 5.60
CA LEU A 129 11.40 4.64 5.30
C LEU A 129 10.46 4.52 6.49
N GLN A 130 10.94 4.34 7.69
CA GLN A 130 10.10 4.29 8.89
C GLN A 130 9.32 5.58 9.10
N ARG A 131 9.93 6.75 8.88
CA ARG A 131 9.23 8.04 8.95
C ARG A 131 8.09 8.14 7.97
N VAL A 132 8.32 7.75 6.72
CA VAL A 132 7.29 7.74 5.68
C VAL A 132 6.16 6.78 6.05
N ILE A 133 6.48 5.56 6.45
CA ILE A 133 5.51 4.54 6.85
C ILE A 133 4.67 5.01 8.03
N LYS A 134 5.28 5.61 9.04
CA LYS A 134 4.57 6.15 10.22
C LYS A 134 3.53 7.23 9.86
N SER A 135 3.69 7.88 8.71
CA SER A 135 2.75 8.92 8.26
C SER A 135 1.54 8.40 7.48
N PHE A 136 1.49 7.12 7.13
CA PHE A 136 0.45 6.59 6.22
C PHE A 136 -0.95 6.65 6.81
N TRP A 137 -1.11 6.47 8.10
CA TRP A 137 -2.43 6.48 8.74
C TRP A 137 -3.07 7.87 8.80
N SER A 138 -2.29 8.93 8.71
CA SER A 138 -2.73 10.32 8.92
C SER A 138 -3.23 11.03 7.65
N ASN A 139 -3.15 10.38 6.53
CA ASN A 139 -3.56 10.98 5.25
C ASN A 139 -4.94 10.55 4.79
#